data_afebbb700a14927e303e0f8f9bfb80aa
#
_entry.id   afebbb700a14927e303e0f8f9bfb80aa
#
_cell.length_a   1.000
_cell.length_b   1.000
_cell.length_c   1.000
_cell.angle_alpha   90.00
_cell.angle_beta   90.00
_cell.angle_gamma   90.00
#
_symmetry.space_group_name_H-M   'P 1'
#
loop_
_entity.id
_entity.type
_entity.pdbx_description
1 polymer ?
#
loop_
_entity_poly.entity_id
_entity_poly.type
_entity_poly.pdbx_seq_one_letter_code
_entity_poly.pdbx_strand_id
1 'polypeptide(L)'
;MIFVTVGTQPNGFLRCLQEVEMLIGKYGITEEIVAQIGNTDFETNKFTTIRFTGENEFKKYIKNASVVISHAGSGALFNSIKAGKKVIAMAR
;
A
#
# COMPACT_ATOMS: atom_id res chain seq x y z
N MET A 1 -6.87 8.98 -3.70
CA MET A 1 -5.54 8.52 -3.23
C MET A 1 -5.52 7.01 -3.19
N ILE A 2 -4.43 6.42 -3.60
CA ILE A 2 -4.20 4.98 -3.53
C ILE A 2 -3.29 4.70 -2.34
N PHE A 3 -3.71 3.83 -1.44
CA PHE A 3 -2.89 3.44 -0.30
C PHE A 3 -2.34 2.03 -0.51
N VAL A 4 -1.02 1.91 -0.42
CA VAL A 4 -0.33 0.63 -0.55
C VAL A 4 0.23 0.25 0.82
N THR A 5 0.00 -0.98 1.26
CA THR A 5 0.57 -1.46 2.51
C THR A 5 1.11 -2.88 2.35
N VAL A 6 2.36 -3.06 2.71
CA VAL A 6 3.05 -4.34 2.54
C VAL A 6 3.21 -5.12 3.84
N GLY A 7 2.59 -4.62 4.91
CA GLY A 7 2.65 -5.29 6.20
C GLY A 7 3.93 -5.00 6.96
N THR A 8 4.11 -5.75 8.05
CA THR A 8 5.19 -5.51 9.02
C THR A 8 6.18 -6.66 9.12
N GLN A 9 6.15 -7.61 8.20
CA GLN A 9 7.07 -8.75 8.24
C GLN A 9 8.53 -8.30 8.07
N PRO A 10 9.49 -9.01 8.70
CA PRO A 10 10.90 -8.60 8.67
C PRO A 10 11.50 -8.48 7.27
N ASN A 11 11.06 -9.33 6.33
CA ASN A 11 11.59 -9.33 4.97
C ASN A 11 10.92 -8.30 4.04
N GLY A 12 9.84 -7.64 4.51
CA GLY A 12 9.11 -6.70 3.68
C GLY A 12 8.44 -7.35 2.47
N PHE A 13 8.12 -6.55 1.46
CA PHE A 13 7.51 -7.06 0.24
C PHE A 13 7.92 -6.20 -0.97
N LEU A 14 9.18 -6.32 -1.35
CA LEU A 14 9.78 -5.50 -2.41
C LEU A 14 9.06 -5.65 -3.74
N ARG A 15 8.67 -6.87 -4.11
CA ARG A 15 8.01 -7.14 -5.39
C ARG A 15 6.73 -6.31 -5.55
N CYS A 16 5.93 -6.18 -4.49
CA CYS A 16 4.71 -5.38 -4.53
C CYS A 16 5.02 -3.93 -4.87
N LEU A 17 6.01 -3.34 -4.21
CA LEU A 17 6.39 -1.94 -4.42
C LEU A 17 6.97 -1.72 -5.81
N GLN A 18 7.76 -2.66 -6.29
CA GLN A 18 8.32 -2.58 -7.65
C GLN A 18 7.22 -2.66 -8.71
N GLU A 19 6.22 -3.52 -8.51
CA GLU A 19 5.10 -3.62 -9.44
C GLU A 19 4.26 -2.34 -9.44
N VAL A 20 4.02 -1.73 -8.28
CA VAL A 20 3.31 -0.44 -8.20
C VAL A 20 4.07 0.63 -8.99
N GLU A 21 5.38 0.72 -8.79
CA GLU A 21 6.21 1.69 -9.51
C GLU A 21 6.15 1.47 -11.03
N MET A 22 6.21 0.23 -11.46
CA MET A 22 6.10 -0.13 -12.87
C MET A 22 4.76 0.28 -13.47
N LEU A 23 3.66 0.03 -12.74
CA LEU A 23 2.32 0.35 -13.21
C LEU A 23 2.10 1.86 -13.36
N ILE A 24 2.69 2.66 -12.47
CA ILE A 24 2.64 4.11 -12.58
C ILE A 24 3.22 4.56 -13.93
N GLY A 25 4.39 4.06 -14.27
CA GLY A 25 5.04 4.40 -15.53
C GLY A 25 4.30 3.87 -16.75
N LYS A 26 3.82 2.63 -16.68
CA LYS A 26 3.16 1.96 -17.81
C LYS A 26 1.80 2.58 -18.16
N TYR A 27 1.01 2.95 -17.16
CA TYR A 27 -0.36 3.42 -17.35
C TYR A 27 -0.55 4.91 -17.10
N GLY A 28 0.53 5.64 -16.81
CA GLY A 28 0.46 7.08 -16.59
C GLY A 28 -0.42 7.46 -15.41
N ILE A 29 -0.36 6.70 -14.33
CA ILE A 29 -1.18 6.97 -13.15
C ILE A 29 -0.75 8.29 -12.53
N THR A 30 -1.70 9.22 -12.37
CA THR A 30 -1.45 10.54 -11.79
C THR A 30 -2.06 10.71 -10.41
N GLU A 31 -2.83 9.75 -9.94
CA GLU A 31 -3.42 9.80 -8.60
C GLU A 31 -2.34 9.70 -7.53
N GLU A 32 -2.53 10.43 -6.44
CA GLU A 32 -1.60 10.36 -5.31
C GLU A 32 -1.52 8.94 -4.75
N ILE A 33 -0.30 8.47 -4.50
CA ILE A 33 -0.05 7.16 -3.91
C ILE A 33 0.76 7.36 -2.64
N VAL A 34 0.31 6.73 -1.55
CA VAL A 34 1.07 6.64 -0.30
C VAL A 34 1.29 5.16 -0.01
N ALA A 35 2.53 4.78 0.21
CA ALA A 35 2.89 3.38 0.47
C ALA A 35 3.51 3.23 1.84
N GLN A 36 2.94 2.35 2.66
CA GLN A 36 3.55 1.92 3.91
C GLN A 36 4.46 0.73 3.58
N ILE A 37 5.76 0.96 3.65
CA ILE A 37 6.76 -0.01 3.19
C ILE A 37 7.27 -0.93 4.30
N GLY A 38 7.00 -0.59 5.57
CA GLY A 38 7.44 -1.42 6.69
C GLY A 38 8.94 -1.62 6.70
N ASN A 39 9.35 -2.88 6.72
CA ASN A 39 10.77 -3.27 6.73
C ASN A 39 11.35 -3.43 5.32
N THR A 40 10.62 -3.09 4.28
CA THR A 40 11.10 -3.22 2.91
C THR A 40 12.15 -2.16 2.62
N ASP A 41 13.29 -2.59 2.07
CA ASP A 41 14.34 -1.69 1.62
C ASP A 41 14.01 -1.19 0.23
N PHE A 42 13.36 -0.03 0.15
CA PHE A 42 12.83 0.50 -1.10
C PHE A 42 12.82 2.03 -1.08
N GLU A 43 13.30 2.63 -2.15
CA GLU A 43 13.28 4.07 -2.34
C GLU A 43 12.69 4.40 -3.70
N THR A 44 11.89 5.47 -3.76
CA THR A 44 11.31 5.95 -5.01
C THR A 44 11.01 7.44 -4.91
N ASN A 45 11.03 8.13 -6.05
CA ASN A 45 10.54 9.51 -6.16
C ASN A 45 9.17 9.58 -6.86
N LYS A 46 8.57 8.45 -7.17
CA LYS A 46 7.29 8.39 -7.90
C LYS A 46 6.08 8.46 -7.00
N PHE A 47 6.24 8.13 -5.71
CA PHE A 47 5.18 8.26 -4.73
C PHE A 47 5.76 8.40 -3.32
N THR A 48 4.90 8.79 -2.39
CA THR A 48 5.29 8.97 -0.99
C THR A 48 5.41 7.62 -0.29
N THR A 49 6.50 7.43 0.44
CA THR A 49 6.69 6.21 1.25
C THR A 49 6.75 6.58 2.72
N ILE A 50 6.15 5.73 3.55
CA ILE A 50 6.25 5.80 5.01
C ILE A 50 6.58 4.40 5.51
N ARG A 51 7.37 4.29 6.58
CA ARG A 51 7.75 2.97 7.08
C ARG A 51 6.64 2.34 7.90
N PHE A 52 6.24 3.01 8.97
CA PHE A 52 5.18 2.53 9.87
C PHE A 52 4.29 3.70 10.26
N THR A 53 3.04 3.41 10.58
CA THR A 53 2.11 4.41 11.10
C THR A 53 1.50 3.90 12.41
N GLY A 54 0.95 4.82 13.20
CA GLY A 54 0.10 4.45 14.31
C GLY A 54 -1.24 3.90 13.81
N GLU A 55 -1.98 3.23 14.68
CA GLU A 55 -3.26 2.61 14.31
C GLU A 55 -4.27 3.64 13.77
N ASN A 56 -4.36 4.80 14.41
CA ASN A 56 -5.31 5.83 13.98
C ASN A 56 -4.95 6.40 12.62
N GLU A 57 -3.66 6.65 12.37
CA GLU A 57 -3.17 7.11 11.06
C GLU A 57 -3.45 6.08 9.98
N PHE A 58 -3.21 4.81 10.28
CA PHE A 58 -3.46 3.72 9.36
C PHE A 58 -4.93 3.68 8.92
N LYS A 59 -5.84 3.80 9.89
CA LYS A 59 -7.27 3.82 9.61
C LYS A 59 -7.67 5.03 8.76
N LYS A 60 -7.03 6.19 8.98
CA LYS A 60 -7.28 7.40 8.19
C LYS A 60 -6.84 7.20 6.74
N TYR A 61 -5.68 6.59 6.50
CA TYR A 61 -5.23 6.29 5.14
C TYR A 61 -6.22 5.38 4.43
N ILE A 62 -6.69 4.33 5.09
CA ILE A 62 -7.67 3.43 4.51
C ILE A 62 -8.98 4.17 4.21
N LYS A 63 -9.45 4.98 5.14
CA LYS A 63 -10.69 5.74 4.98
C LYS A 63 -10.63 6.69 3.78
N ASN A 64 -9.50 7.34 3.56
CA ASN A 64 -9.35 8.36 2.52
C ASN A 64 -8.93 7.77 1.16
N ALA A 65 -8.57 6.51 1.12
CA ALA A 65 -8.13 5.88 -0.11
C ALA A 65 -9.31 5.52 -1.01
N SER A 66 -9.15 5.69 -2.31
CA SER A 66 -10.10 5.16 -3.30
C SER A 66 -9.83 3.67 -3.55
N VAL A 67 -8.56 3.27 -3.49
CA VAL A 67 -8.12 1.89 -3.68
C VAL A 67 -7.05 1.57 -2.64
N VAL A 68 -7.10 0.37 -2.09
CA VAL A 68 -6.05 -0.14 -1.20
C VAL A 68 -5.37 -1.33 -1.87
N ILE A 69 -4.05 -1.30 -1.95
CA ILE A 69 -3.24 -2.42 -2.43
C ILE A 69 -2.54 -3.03 -1.21
N SER A 70 -2.77 -4.31 -0.97
CA SER A 70 -2.29 -4.98 0.23
C SER A 70 -1.82 -6.39 -0.10
N HIS A 71 -1.00 -6.98 0.75
CA HIS A 71 -0.71 -8.40 0.63
C HIS A 71 -1.89 -9.23 1.13
N ALA A 72 -2.07 -10.41 0.54
CA ALA A 72 -3.19 -11.29 0.90
C ALA A 72 -3.07 -11.78 2.34
N GLY A 73 -4.20 -11.88 3.04
CA GLY A 73 -4.27 -12.43 4.39
C GLY A 73 -3.91 -11.43 5.50
N SER A 74 -3.76 -10.16 5.18
CA SER A 74 -3.37 -9.14 6.18
C SER A 74 -4.56 -8.56 6.93
N GLY A 75 -4.28 -7.98 8.10
CA GLY A 75 -5.27 -7.18 8.82
C GLY A 75 -5.71 -5.95 8.03
N ALA A 76 -4.81 -5.39 7.21
CA ALA A 76 -5.13 -4.28 6.33
C ALA A 76 -6.19 -4.67 5.30
N LEU A 77 -6.07 -5.88 4.74
CA LEU A 77 -7.06 -6.41 3.81
C LEU A 77 -8.44 -6.50 4.47
N PHE A 78 -8.50 -7.06 5.66
CA PHE A 78 -9.75 -7.18 6.42
C PHE A 78 -10.37 -5.81 6.72
N ASN A 79 -9.56 -4.87 7.22
CA ASN A 79 -10.03 -3.53 7.56
C ASN A 79 -10.53 -2.78 6.31
N SER A 80 -9.89 -2.97 5.17
CA SER A 80 -10.28 -2.32 3.92
C SER A 80 -11.62 -2.86 3.41
N ILE A 81 -11.82 -4.17 3.48
CA ILE A 81 -13.09 -4.79 3.11
C ILE A 81 -14.22 -4.28 4.01
N LYS A 82 -13.96 -4.22 5.31
CA LYS A 82 -14.92 -3.71 6.29
C LYS A 82 -15.30 -2.25 6.03
N ALA A 83 -14.35 -1.45 5.53
CA ALA A 83 -14.59 -0.05 5.20
C ALA A 83 -15.25 0.15 3.83
N GLY A 84 -15.54 -0.92 3.09
CA GLY A 84 -16.17 -0.85 1.77
C GLY A 84 -15.25 -0.37 0.67
N LYS A 85 -13.95 -0.53 0.82
CA LYS A 85 -12.96 -0.06 -0.16
C LYS A 85 -12.70 -1.09 -1.25
N LYS A 86 -12.31 -0.61 -2.43
CA LYS A 86 -11.76 -1.48 -3.45
C LYS A 86 -10.37 -1.92 -3.02
N VAL A 87 -10.13 -3.21 -3.06
CA VAL A 87 -8.88 -3.79 -2.58
C VAL A 87 -8.26 -4.65 -3.68
N ILE A 88 -6.97 -4.45 -3.89
CA ILE A 88 -6.15 -5.34 -4.72
C ILE A 88 -5.24 -6.09 -3.77
N ALA A 89 -5.41 -7.41 -3.70
CA ALA A 89 -4.60 -8.26 -2.84
C ALA A 89 -3.49 -8.89 -3.68
N MET A 90 -2.26 -8.77 -3.22
CA MET A 90 -1.10 -9.37 -3.88
C MET A 90 -0.58 -10.51 -3.06
N ALA A 91 -0.36 -11.66 -3.69
CA ALA A 91 0.26 -12.82 -3.05
C ALA A 91 1.77 -12.62 -2.94
N ARG A 92 2.32 -13.04 -1.81
CA ARG A 92 3.76 -13.02 -1.59
C ARG A 92 4.49 -14.08 -2.43
#